data_f56fea5e9e7a33df7042d52c1f6c82e5
#
_entry.id   f56fea5e9e7a33df7042d52c1f6c82e5
#
_cell.length_a   1.000
_cell.length_b   1.000
_cell.length_c   1.000
_cell.angle_alpha   90.00
_cell.angle_beta   90.00
_cell.angle_gamma   90.00
#
_symmetry.space_group_name_H-M   'P 1'
#
loop_
_entity.id
_entity.type
_entity.pdbx_description
1 polymer ?
#
loop_
_entity_poly.entity_id
_entity_poly.type
_entity_poly.pdbx_seq_one_letter_code
_entity_poly.pdbx_strand_id
1 'polypeptide(L)'
;MSVTTFAAISIGSYEIELKIFEISPKTGIREMDRISHVIELGRDTYNKDKISFEMVDKLCGILYDFSYIMKGYKVKAYRACATSAIREAVNSKNVLDRVKVRTGLDIELLSNSEQRFISYKAFSMQDEIIEQAMNECTLLADIGSGSAQITLFNNGKLITTQNIRLGVLRVRELLARLAQNADKYRCILEEYIDNDLETFTKIFLEGYKVTNIVGTGENLSYIKLAGEDKKYVTKKEFAGIYDRIIGKSEDEIAQQLDIPQTHASLVTPGLMLFARLFAFTDAKRLWMPDVKLGDGLAVDYAQKSRLIKLKHNFNDDILSATRQIAERYQCNVPHTRFVEKAALGIFDAMKKLHGLGERERLILQLAAIMHDSGKFVSLMYPSEAGYDIIMA
;
A
#
# COMPACT_ATOMS: atom_id res chain seq x y z
N MET A 1 17.68 -28.96 -0.12
CA MET A 1 17.26 -27.63 -0.58
C MET A 1 17.47 -26.65 0.56
N SER A 2 18.19 -25.56 0.32
CA SER A 2 18.61 -24.63 1.39
C SER A 2 17.46 -23.77 1.86
N VAL A 3 17.26 -23.74 3.17
CA VAL A 3 16.41 -22.76 3.85
C VAL A 3 17.13 -21.41 3.83
N THR A 4 16.43 -20.34 3.48
CA THR A 4 16.98 -18.97 3.49
C THR A 4 16.28 -18.15 4.57
N THR A 5 17.07 -17.52 5.45
CA THR A 5 16.55 -16.55 6.40
C THR A 5 16.59 -15.17 5.77
N PHE A 6 15.44 -14.51 5.74
CA PHE A 6 15.25 -13.18 5.13
C PHE A 6 14.68 -12.21 6.14
N ALA A 7 15.13 -10.95 6.12
CA ALA A 7 14.58 -9.88 6.94
C ALA A 7 13.90 -8.81 6.07
N ALA A 8 12.70 -8.43 6.46
CA ALA A 8 12.01 -7.27 5.89
C ALA A 8 11.95 -6.16 6.93
N ILE A 9 12.46 -4.98 6.58
CA ILE A 9 12.34 -3.78 7.40
C ILE A 9 11.41 -2.81 6.66
N SER A 10 10.33 -2.40 7.31
CA SER A 10 9.42 -1.39 6.82
C SER A 10 9.48 -0.15 7.72
N ILE A 11 9.82 1.00 7.13
CA ILE A 11 9.86 2.29 7.82
C ILE A 11 8.61 3.06 7.40
N GLY A 12 7.59 2.97 8.25
CA GLY A 12 6.32 3.67 8.09
C GLY A 12 6.35 5.09 8.63
N SER A 13 5.21 5.79 8.53
CA SER A 13 5.07 7.14 9.09
C SER A 13 4.84 7.13 10.60
N TYR A 14 4.33 6.04 11.15
CA TYR A 14 4.00 5.90 12.57
C TYR A 14 4.92 4.90 13.27
N GLU A 15 5.15 3.74 12.66
CA GLU A 15 5.99 2.68 13.23
C GLU A 15 7.07 2.20 12.26
N ILE A 16 8.10 1.58 12.82
CA ILE A 16 9.12 0.83 12.11
C ILE A 16 9.00 -0.63 12.52
N GLU A 17 8.95 -1.52 11.54
CA GLU A 17 8.79 -2.95 11.78
C GLU A 17 9.94 -3.73 11.15
N LEU A 18 10.47 -4.69 11.90
CA LEU A 18 11.34 -5.74 11.42
C LEU A 18 10.57 -7.05 11.47
N LYS A 19 10.50 -7.76 10.36
CA LYS A 19 10.01 -9.15 10.28
C LYS A 19 11.13 -10.06 9.82
N ILE A 20 11.27 -11.20 10.48
CA ILE A 20 12.22 -12.26 10.12
C ILE A 20 11.44 -13.44 9.53
N PHE A 21 11.86 -13.89 8.36
CA PHE A 21 11.22 -14.99 7.65
C PHE A 21 12.19 -16.14 7.40
N GLU A 22 11.64 -17.34 7.48
CA GLU A 22 12.23 -18.54 6.91
C GLU A 22 11.56 -18.82 5.57
N ILE A 23 12.35 -18.93 4.50
CA ILE A 23 11.85 -19.15 3.14
C ILE A 23 12.45 -20.43 2.58
N SER A 24 11.60 -21.36 2.15
CA SER A 24 12.03 -22.57 1.47
C SER A 24 11.01 -23.06 0.43
N PRO A 25 11.42 -23.79 -0.60
CA PRO A 25 10.50 -24.36 -1.59
C PRO A 25 9.48 -25.35 -1.02
N LYS A 26 9.76 -25.93 0.16
CA LYS A 26 8.88 -26.93 0.82
C LYS A 26 7.84 -26.28 1.73
N THR A 27 8.26 -25.33 2.55
CA THR A 27 7.42 -24.70 3.59
C THR A 27 6.87 -23.35 3.18
N GLY A 28 7.26 -22.84 1.98
CA GLY A 28 6.88 -21.50 1.54
C GLY A 28 7.59 -20.41 2.34
N ILE A 29 6.88 -19.37 2.67
CA ILE A 29 7.30 -18.22 3.49
C ILE A 29 6.67 -18.39 4.87
N ARG A 30 7.49 -18.41 5.92
CA ARG A 30 7.04 -18.52 7.30
C ARG A 30 7.65 -17.39 8.13
N GLU A 31 6.81 -16.57 8.76
CA GLU A 31 7.24 -15.57 9.73
C GLU A 31 7.81 -16.29 10.97
N MET A 32 9.02 -15.90 11.39
CA MET A 32 9.70 -16.44 12.56
C MET A 32 9.61 -15.47 13.73
N ASP A 33 9.72 -14.17 13.45
CA ASP A 33 9.71 -13.12 14.47
C ASP A 33 9.26 -11.79 13.88
N ARG A 34 8.69 -10.94 14.77
CA ARG A 34 8.21 -9.60 14.43
C ARG A 34 8.52 -8.64 15.57
N ILE A 35 9.16 -7.54 15.26
CA ILE A 35 9.52 -6.48 16.22
C ILE A 35 9.10 -5.15 15.62
N SER A 36 8.33 -4.37 16.37
CA SER A 36 7.90 -3.04 15.96
C SER A 36 8.23 -1.97 16.99
N HIS A 37 8.50 -0.77 16.52
CA HIS A 37 8.75 0.41 17.35
C HIS A 37 7.98 1.62 16.83
N VAL A 38 7.20 2.26 17.71
CA VAL A 38 6.54 3.54 17.42
C VAL A 38 7.56 4.66 17.38
N ILE A 39 7.57 5.43 16.29
CA ILE A 39 8.51 6.55 16.07
C ILE A 39 7.83 7.84 15.59
N GLU A 40 6.64 7.79 15.01
CA GLU A 40 5.87 8.95 14.50
C GLU A 40 6.65 9.88 13.55
N LEU A 41 7.45 9.33 12.62
CA LEU A 41 8.18 10.12 11.61
C LEU A 41 7.26 11.07 10.84
N GLY A 42 6.03 10.63 10.57
CA GLY A 42 5.05 11.40 9.85
C GLY A 42 4.61 12.67 10.57
N ARG A 43 4.68 12.71 11.90
CA ARG A 43 4.38 13.92 12.67
C ARG A 43 5.30 15.09 12.29
N ASP A 44 6.58 14.83 12.14
CA ASP A 44 7.53 15.85 11.69
C ASP A 44 7.30 16.22 10.22
N THR A 45 7.17 15.23 9.34
CA THR A 45 6.98 15.46 7.90
C THR A 45 5.68 16.20 7.60
N TYR A 46 4.53 15.77 8.17
CA TYR A 46 3.24 16.37 7.87
C TYR A 46 3.01 17.73 8.51
N ASN A 47 3.79 18.05 9.56
CA ASN A 47 3.71 19.34 10.26
C ASN A 47 4.77 20.35 9.82
N LYS A 48 5.98 19.89 9.43
CA LYS A 48 7.15 20.74 9.21
C LYS A 48 7.84 20.49 7.86
N ASP A 49 7.30 19.59 7.02
CA ASP A 49 7.85 19.15 5.73
C ASP A 49 9.27 18.52 5.82
N LYS A 50 9.77 18.27 7.01
CA LYS A 50 11.11 17.70 7.24
C LYS A 50 11.17 16.89 8.52
N ILE A 51 12.04 15.89 8.56
CA ILE A 51 12.33 15.07 9.74
C ILE A 51 13.42 15.75 10.56
N SER A 52 13.18 15.94 11.87
CA SER A 52 14.14 16.56 12.78
C SER A 52 15.37 15.68 13.03
N PHE A 53 16.49 16.28 13.42
CA PHE A 53 17.71 15.55 13.74
C PHE A 53 17.52 14.55 14.89
N GLU A 54 16.76 14.94 15.91
CA GLU A 54 16.42 14.07 17.04
C GLU A 54 15.68 12.83 16.58
N MET A 55 14.69 13.00 15.68
CA MET A 55 13.93 11.89 15.12
C MET A 55 14.79 10.98 14.23
N VAL A 56 15.72 11.56 13.46
CA VAL A 56 16.71 10.80 12.68
C VAL A 56 17.65 10.01 13.59
N ASP A 57 18.08 10.58 14.72
CA ASP A 57 18.92 9.87 15.69
C ASP A 57 18.19 8.70 16.34
N LYS A 58 16.93 8.88 16.70
CA LYS A 58 16.05 7.82 17.21
C LYS A 58 15.87 6.71 16.16
N LEU A 59 15.60 7.08 14.89
CA LEU A 59 15.52 6.14 13.77
C LEU A 59 16.79 5.32 13.63
N CYS A 60 17.95 5.96 13.65
CA CYS A 60 19.24 5.28 13.56
C CYS A 60 19.47 4.30 14.73
N GLY A 61 19.06 4.66 15.95
CA GLY A 61 19.14 3.76 17.12
C GLY A 61 18.33 2.50 16.91
N ILE A 62 17.05 2.62 16.55
CA ILE A 62 16.18 1.49 16.28
C ILE A 62 16.74 0.59 15.18
N LEU A 63 17.17 1.18 14.06
CA LEU A 63 17.71 0.42 12.93
C LEU A 63 19.05 -0.27 13.27
N TYR A 64 19.86 0.32 14.15
CA TYR A 64 21.06 -0.32 14.68
C TYR A 64 20.71 -1.58 15.48
N ASP A 65 19.70 -1.51 16.36
CA ASP A 65 19.22 -2.65 17.12
C ASP A 65 18.68 -3.75 16.18
N PHE A 66 17.92 -3.37 15.13
CA PHE A 66 17.47 -4.30 14.10
C PHE A 66 18.64 -5.00 13.39
N SER A 67 19.73 -4.28 13.12
CA SER A 67 20.92 -4.89 12.52
C SER A 67 21.56 -5.95 13.42
N TYR A 68 21.53 -5.71 14.73
CA TYR A 68 22.02 -6.67 15.72
C TYR A 68 21.13 -7.91 15.81
N ILE A 69 19.80 -7.73 15.84
CA ILE A 69 18.82 -8.82 15.83
C ILE A 69 18.98 -9.69 14.58
N MET A 70 19.09 -9.06 13.39
CA MET A 70 19.31 -9.79 12.13
C MET A 70 20.57 -10.66 12.16
N LYS A 71 21.66 -10.18 12.80
CA LYS A 71 22.87 -11.00 13.02
C LYS A 71 22.59 -12.21 13.91
N GLY A 72 21.82 -12.05 15.00
CA GLY A 72 21.41 -13.14 15.88
C GLY A 72 20.63 -14.23 15.14
N TYR A 73 19.73 -13.86 14.24
CA TYR A 73 18.98 -14.77 13.37
C TYR A 73 19.78 -15.30 12.17
N LYS A 74 21.04 -14.89 12.02
CA LYS A 74 21.90 -15.26 10.87
C LYS A 74 21.20 -14.98 9.52
N VAL A 75 20.57 -13.82 9.42
CA VAL A 75 19.86 -13.38 8.21
C VAL A 75 20.83 -13.37 7.03
N LYS A 76 20.45 -14.05 5.94
CA LYS A 76 21.26 -14.16 4.72
C LYS A 76 21.03 -13.02 3.74
N ALA A 77 19.82 -12.47 3.73
CA ALA A 77 19.46 -11.33 2.89
C ALA A 77 18.40 -10.49 3.61
N TYR A 78 18.42 -9.18 3.36
CA TYR A 78 17.39 -8.29 3.87
C TYR A 78 16.94 -7.32 2.78
N ARG A 79 15.76 -6.75 2.98
CA ARG A 79 15.28 -5.60 2.23
C ARG A 79 14.67 -4.61 3.23
N ALA A 80 15.14 -3.38 3.19
CA ALA A 80 14.68 -2.32 4.06
C ALA A 80 14.09 -1.19 3.21
N CYS A 81 12.84 -0.83 3.49
CA CYS A 81 12.10 0.14 2.68
C CYS A 81 11.50 1.24 3.54
N ALA A 82 11.55 2.47 3.02
CA ALA A 82 10.91 3.63 3.59
C ALA A 82 9.71 4.07 2.73
N THR A 83 8.68 4.60 3.38
CA THR A 83 7.42 4.99 2.74
C THR A 83 7.16 6.50 2.88
N SER A 84 5.89 6.91 2.96
CA SER A 84 5.41 8.29 2.82
C SER A 84 6.13 9.31 3.69
N ALA A 85 6.41 9.05 4.96
CA ALA A 85 7.05 10.05 5.82
C ALA A 85 8.45 10.45 5.33
N ILE A 86 9.30 9.46 4.97
CA ILE A 86 10.62 9.77 4.43
C ILE A 86 10.52 10.25 2.99
N ARG A 87 9.63 9.69 2.19
CA ARG A 87 9.46 10.06 0.78
C ARG A 87 9.05 11.52 0.59
N GLU A 88 8.18 12.04 1.45
CA GLU A 88 7.65 13.41 1.35
C GLU A 88 8.51 14.44 2.09
N ALA A 89 9.46 14.02 2.92
CA ALA A 89 10.34 14.93 3.63
C ALA A 89 11.34 15.62 2.68
N VAL A 90 11.44 16.93 2.75
CA VAL A 90 12.39 17.72 1.92
C VAL A 90 13.86 17.35 2.18
N ASN A 91 14.17 16.80 3.36
CA ASN A 91 15.50 16.33 3.74
C ASN A 91 15.66 14.81 3.61
N SER A 92 14.81 14.13 2.84
CA SER A 92 14.78 12.67 2.64
C SER A 92 16.16 12.07 2.35
N LYS A 93 16.90 12.64 1.40
CA LYS A 93 18.26 12.18 1.04
C LYS A 93 19.21 12.22 2.23
N ASN A 94 19.22 13.32 2.98
CA ASN A 94 20.09 13.47 4.15
C ASN A 94 19.74 12.45 5.26
N VAL A 95 18.46 12.15 5.42
CA VAL A 95 17.98 11.12 6.37
C VAL A 95 18.53 9.75 5.97
N LEU A 96 18.35 9.36 4.71
CA LEU A 96 18.81 8.07 4.19
C LEU A 96 20.32 7.92 4.26
N ASP A 97 21.08 8.96 3.88
CA ASP A 97 22.56 8.98 3.96
C ASP A 97 23.03 8.82 5.41
N ARG A 98 22.39 9.53 6.36
CA ARG A 98 22.74 9.42 7.78
C ARG A 98 22.44 8.03 8.35
N VAL A 99 21.31 7.44 7.99
CA VAL A 99 20.98 6.06 8.35
C VAL A 99 22.05 5.11 7.83
N LYS A 100 22.40 5.20 6.54
CA LYS A 100 23.41 4.34 5.92
C LYS A 100 24.78 4.44 6.61
N VAL A 101 25.23 5.66 6.89
CA VAL A 101 26.52 5.90 7.57
C VAL A 101 26.52 5.33 9.00
N ARG A 102 25.42 5.47 9.74
CA ARG A 102 25.37 5.08 11.15
C ARG A 102 25.04 3.62 11.40
N THR A 103 24.28 3.00 10.52
CA THR A 103 23.78 1.63 10.72
C THR A 103 24.32 0.61 9.72
N GLY A 104 24.88 1.08 8.61
CA GLY A 104 25.31 0.24 7.49
C GLY A 104 24.14 -0.31 6.66
N LEU A 105 22.89 0.01 7.01
CA LEU A 105 21.72 -0.46 6.28
C LEU A 105 21.43 0.42 5.06
N ASP A 106 21.15 -0.22 3.96
CA ASP A 106 20.68 0.42 2.72
C ASP A 106 19.16 0.44 2.72
N ILE A 107 18.57 1.64 2.68
CA ILE A 107 17.12 1.83 2.73
C ILE A 107 16.62 2.25 1.35
N GLU A 108 15.76 1.45 0.76
CA GLU A 108 15.08 1.79 -0.49
C GLU A 108 13.91 2.74 -0.21
N LEU A 109 13.83 3.83 -0.95
CA LEU A 109 12.69 4.73 -0.88
C LEU A 109 11.64 4.29 -1.90
N LEU A 110 10.56 3.68 -1.44
CA LEU A 110 9.51 3.20 -2.32
C LEU A 110 8.67 4.36 -2.87
N SER A 111 8.44 4.36 -4.18
CA SER A 111 7.36 5.14 -4.79
C SER A 111 5.99 4.63 -4.33
N ASN A 112 4.93 5.43 -4.54
CA ASN A 112 3.56 5.00 -4.25
C ASN A 112 3.19 3.72 -5.01
N SER A 113 3.59 3.62 -6.28
CA SER A 113 3.28 2.47 -7.13
C SER A 113 4.03 1.21 -6.70
N GLU A 114 5.30 1.32 -6.31
CA GLU A 114 6.07 0.19 -5.78
C GLU A 114 5.50 -0.29 -4.44
N GLN A 115 5.16 0.63 -3.53
CA GLN A 115 4.54 0.29 -2.26
C GLN A 115 3.23 -0.48 -2.49
N ARG A 116 2.34 0.03 -3.35
CA ARG A 116 1.07 -0.65 -3.71
C ARG A 116 1.29 -2.05 -4.25
N PHE A 117 2.25 -2.19 -5.16
CA PHE A 117 2.53 -3.47 -5.78
C PHE A 117 3.07 -4.49 -4.77
N ILE A 118 3.90 -4.06 -3.83
CA ILE A 118 4.42 -4.90 -2.75
C ILE A 118 3.29 -5.28 -1.78
N SER A 119 2.43 -4.35 -1.36
CA SER A 119 1.25 -4.64 -0.52
C SER A 119 0.30 -5.61 -1.22
N TYR A 120 0.10 -5.46 -2.53
CA TYR A 120 -0.71 -6.39 -3.31
C TYR A 120 -0.10 -7.79 -3.36
N LYS A 121 1.23 -7.92 -3.45
CA LYS A 121 1.90 -9.22 -3.35
C LYS A 121 1.65 -9.92 -2.01
N ALA A 122 1.67 -9.17 -0.90
CA ALA A 122 1.32 -9.72 0.40
C ALA A 122 -0.11 -10.27 0.41
N PHE A 123 -1.06 -9.48 -0.08
CA PHE A 123 -2.46 -9.88 -0.18
C PHE A 123 -2.66 -11.12 -1.06
N SER A 124 -1.93 -11.24 -2.17
CA SER A 124 -2.06 -12.37 -3.10
C SER A 124 -1.73 -13.75 -2.50
N MET A 125 -1.15 -13.78 -1.30
CA MET A 125 -0.91 -15.03 -0.54
C MET A 125 -2.11 -15.47 0.31
N GLN A 126 -3.20 -14.69 0.33
CA GLN A 126 -4.41 -14.96 1.11
C GLN A 126 -5.43 -15.72 0.27
N ASP A 127 -5.13 -16.97 -0.11
CA ASP A 127 -5.91 -17.81 -1.05
C ASP A 127 -7.42 -17.77 -0.75
N GLU A 128 -7.84 -17.92 0.51
CA GLU A 128 -9.25 -17.99 0.89
C GLU A 128 -10.00 -16.67 0.69
N ILE A 129 -9.38 -15.54 1.03
CA ILE A 129 -10.01 -14.21 0.85
C ILE A 129 -10.08 -13.89 -0.64
N ILE A 130 -9.04 -14.26 -1.40
CA ILE A 130 -9.00 -14.09 -2.85
C ILE A 130 -10.14 -14.85 -3.50
N GLU A 131 -10.32 -16.13 -3.18
CA GLU A 131 -11.40 -16.94 -3.76
C GLU A 131 -12.80 -16.40 -3.44
N GLN A 132 -13.01 -15.87 -2.24
CA GLN A 132 -14.34 -15.43 -1.81
C GLN A 132 -14.65 -13.96 -2.17
N ALA A 133 -13.67 -13.07 -2.08
CA ALA A 133 -13.89 -11.64 -2.31
C ALA A 133 -13.60 -11.23 -3.76
N MET A 134 -12.56 -11.77 -4.38
CA MET A 134 -12.09 -11.27 -5.68
C MET A 134 -12.94 -11.71 -6.88
N ASN A 135 -13.80 -12.71 -6.71
CA ASN A 135 -14.77 -13.11 -7.76
C ASN A 135 -15.91 -12.09 -7.94
N GLU A 136 -16.01 -11.11 -7.04
CA GLU A 136 -16.97 -10.02 -7.10
C GLU A 136 -16.25 -8.69 -7.40
N CYS A 137 -17.01 -7.58 -7.39
CA CYS A 137 -16.43 -6.25 -7.44
C CYS A 137 -15.94 -5.85 -6.04
N THR A 138 -14.63 -5.79 -5.88
CA THR A 138 -13.96 -5.64 -4.57
C THR A 138 -13.00 -4.47 -4.56
N LEU A 139 -13.05 -3.69 -3.47
CA LEU A 139 -12.13 -2.61 -3.18
C LEU A 139 -11.08 -3.09 -2.18
N LEU A 140 -9.83 -3.17 -2.59
CA LEU A 140 -8.69 -3.37 -1.68
C LEU A 140 -8.24 -2.00 -1.19
N ALA A 141 -8.37 -1.76 0.12
CA ALA A 141 -8.01 -0.51 0.78
C ALA A 141 -6.86 -0.76 1.79
N ASP A 142 -5.66 -0.41 1.38
CA ASP A 142 -4.47 -0.42 2.26
C ASP A 142 -4.34 0.96 2.93
N ILE A 143 -4.86 1.07 4.15
CA ILE A 143 -4.89 2.32 4.91
C ILE A 143 -3.71 2.35 5.88
N GLY A 144 -2.64 2.99 5.44
CA GLY A 144 -1.46 3.24 6.26
C GLY A 144 -1.56 4.52 7.08
N SER A 145 -0.49 4.82 7.82
CA SER A 145 -0.40 6.03 8.64
C SER A 145 -0.31 7.30 7.81
N GLY A 146 0.31 7.26 6.61
CA GLY A 146 0.54 8.44 5.76
C GLY A 146 -0.38 8.60 4.57
N SER A 147 -0.93 7.51 4.04
CA SER A 147 -1.80 7.50 2.86
C SER A 147 -2.69 6.26 2.85
N ALA A 148 -3.77 6.31 2.08
CA ALA A 148 -4.61 5.17 1.71
C ALA A 148 -4.32 4.80 0.25
N GLN A 149 -4.07 3.52 0.00
CA GLN A 149 -3.92 2.99 -1.34
C GLN A 149 -5.14 2.16 -1.67
N ILE A 150 -5.88 2.58 -2.68
CA ILE A 150 -7.15 1.96 -3.03
C ILE A 150 -7.03 1.32 -4.41
N THR A 151 -7.35 0.03 -4.47
CA THR A 151 -7.31 -0.76 -5.70
C THR A 151 -8.68 -1.40 -5.94
N LEU A 152 -9.25 -1.17 -7.12
CA LEU A 152 -10.50 -1.79 -7.54
C LEU A 152 -10.22 -3.05 -8.36
N PHE A 153 -10.83 -4.14 -7.94
CA PHE A 153 -10.92 -5.37 -8.70
C PHE A 153 -12.36 -5.65 -9.13
N ASN A 154 -12.52 -6.18 -10.32
CA ASN A 154 -13.82 -6.66 -10.79
C ASN A 154 -13.63 -8.01 -11.48
N ASN A 155 -14.30 -9.04 -10.96
CA ASN A 155 -14.17 -10.42 -11.43
C ASN A 155 -12.70 -10.88 -11.53
N GLY A 156 -11.93 -10.65 -10.49
CA GLY A 156 -10.52 -11.03 -10.39
C GLY A 156 -9.55 -10.19 -11.24
N LYS A 157 -10.02 -9.18 -11.96
CA LYS A 157 -9.17 -8.30 -12.79
C LYS A 157 -8.93 -6.97 -12.09
N LEU A 158 -7.70 -6.53 -12.08
CA LEU A 158 -7.34 -5.21 -11.59
C LEU A 158 -7.84 -4.16 -12.60
N ILE A 159 -8.69 -3.24 -12.13
CA ILE A 159 -9.31 -2.17 -12.91
C ILE A 159 -8.54 -0.86 -12.77
N THR A 160 -8.31 -0.44 -11.53
CA THR A 160 -7.59 0.78 -11.21
C THR A 160 -6.95 0.70 -9.85
N THR A 161 -5.91 1.49 -9.65
CA THR A 161 -5.27 1.65 -8.34
C THR A 161 -4.88 3.11 -8.15
N GLN A 162 -5.20 3.67 -7.00
CA GLN A 162 -4.95 5.07 -6.67
C GLN A 162 -4.36 5.22 -5.28
N ASN A 163 -3.53 6.26 -5.11
CA ASN A 163 -3.02 6.66 -3.81
C ASN A 163 -3.70 7.96 -3.40
N ILE A 164 -4.35 7.93 -2.23
CA ILE A 164 -5.03 9.09 -1.66
C ILE A 164 -4.28 9.49 -0.39
N ARG A 165 -4.11 10.79 -0.16
CA ARG A 165 -3.40 11.31 1.02
C ARG A 165 -4.24 11.24 2.30
N LEU A 166 -4.95 10.14 2.51
CA LEU A 166 -5.83 9.84 3.64
C LEU A 166 -5.21 8.76 4.53
N GLY A 167 -4.05 9.04 5.13
CA GLY A 167 -3.46 8.17 6.16
C GLY A 167 -3.92 8.57 7.56
N VAL A 168 -4.04 7.60 8.48
CA VAL A 168 -4.61 7.82 9.81
C VAL A 168 -3.80 8.81 10.66
N LEU A 169 -2.48 8.76 10.60
CA LEU A 169 -1.62 9.72 11.30
C LEU A 169 -1.71 11.11 10.64
N ARG A 170 -1.70 11.18 9.31
CA ARG A 170 -1.86 12.44 8.57
C ARG A 170 -3.18 13.12 8.92
N VAL A 171 -4.26 12.35 8.93
CA VAL A 171 -5.59 12.82 9.29
C VAL A 171 -5.62 13.30 10.74
N ARG A 172 -5.03 12.56 11.68
CA ARG A 172 -4.88 12.98 13.09
C ARG A 172 -4.14 14.33 13.21
N GLU A 173 -2.99 14.46 12.55
CA GLU A 173 -2.16 15.68 12.63
C GLU A 173 -2.85 16.89 12.00
N LEU A 174 -3.57 16.70 10.89
CA LEU A 174 -4.37 17.77 10.28
C LEU A 174 -5.44 18.27 11.25
N LEU A 175 -6.11 17.37 11.91
CA LEU A 175 -7.20 17.66 12.82
C LEU A 175 -6.73 18.30 14.12
N ALA A 176 -5.59 17.87 14.66
CA ALA A 176 -5.00 18.51 15.84
C ALA A 176 -4.74 20.01 15.61
N ARG A 177 -4.54 20.44 14.35
CA ARG A 177 -4.40 21.86 13.99
C ARG A 177 -5.74 22.60 13.89
N LEU A 178 -6.81 21.91 13.51
CA LEU A 178 -8.11 22.52 13.22
C LEU A 178 -9.06 22.51 14.42
N ALA A 179 -8.84 21.61 15.37
CA ALA A 179 -9.77 21.36 16.46
C ALA A 179 -9.51 22.26 17.66
N GLN A 180 -10.16 23.40 17.68
CA GLN A 180 -10.39 24.15 18.95
C GLN A 180 -11.69 23.72 19.67
N ASN A 181 -12.56 22.91 19.03
CA ASN A 181 -13.84 22.43 19.58
C ASN A 181 -14.14 21.01 19.12
N ALA A 182 -14.32 20.08 20.04
CA ALA A 182 -14.55 18.67 19.79
C ALA A 182 -15.79 18.35 18.90
N ASP A 183 -16.87 19.12 19.03
CA ASP A 183 -18.10 18.90 18.24
C ASP A 183 -17.93 19.25 16.75
N LYS A 184 -17.09 20.21 16.42
CA LYS A 184 -16.76 20.56 15.02
C LYS A 184 -15.72 19.63 14.39
N TYR A 185 -14.94 18.97 15.23
CA TYR A 185 -13.85 18.09 14.82
C TYR A 185 -14.32 16.98 13.90
N ARG A 186 -15.37 16.27 14.30
CA ARG A 186 -15.92 15.15 13.53
C ARG A 186 -16.44 15.57 12.17
N CYS A 187 -17.22 16.65 12.12
CA CYS A 187 -17.78 17.15 10.84
C CYS A 187 -16.68 17.57 9.87
N ILE A 188 -15.64 18.28 10.34
CA ILE A 188 -14.51 18.70 9.52
C ILE A 188 -13.75 17.48 8.98
N LEU A 189 -13.58 16.45 9.80
CA LEU A 189 -12.92 15.21 9.39
C LEU A 189 -13.72 14.48 8.32
N GLU A 190 -15.02 14.31 8.54
CA GLU A 190 -15.90 13.66 7.57
C GLU A 190 -15.87 14.43 6.25
N GLU A 191 -15.98 15.76 6.27
CA GLU A 191 -15.91 16.59 5.06
C GLU A 191 -14.56 16.47 4.34
N TYR A 192 -13.45 16.45 5.08
CA TYR A 192 -12.12 16.29 4.50
C TYR A 192 -11.95 14.94 3.80
N ILE A 193 -12.37 13.86 4.47
CA ILE A 193 -12.33 12.50 3.91
C ILE A 193 -13.26 12.39 2.69
N ASP A 194 -14.47 12.95 2.82
CA ASP A 194 -15.48 12.86 1.78
C ASP A 194 -15.07 13.56 0.50
N ASN A 195 -14.42 14.71 0.57
CA ASN A 195 -13.94 15.43 -0.61
C ASN A 195 -13.04 14.57 -1.50
N ASP A 196 -12.09 13.85 -0.89
CA ASP A 196 -11.17 12.99 -1.62
C ASP A 196 -11.85 11.70 -2.10
N LEU A 197 -12.70 11.08 -1.25
CA LEU A 197 -13.40 9.84 -1.61
C LEU A 197 -14.51 10.08 -2.64
N GLU A 198 -15.22 11.21 -2.60
CA GLU A 198 -16.22 11.56 -3.61
C GLU A 198 -15.56 11.71 -4.99
N THR A 199 -14.44 12.42 -5.04
CA THR A 199 -13.65 12.56 -6.27
C THR A 199 -13.19 11.21 -6.79
N PHE A 200 -12.64 10.36 -5.91
CA PHE A 200 -12.24 9.01 -6.27
C PHE A 200 -13.41 8.18 -6.81
N THR A 201 -14.55 8.22 -6.12
CA THR A 201 -15.74 7.45 -6.51
C THR A 201 -16.26 7.87 -7.87
N LYS A 202 -16.40 9.18 -8.12
CA LYS A 202 -16.87 9.72 -9.41
C LYS A 202 -15.97 9.34 -10.57
N ILE A 203 -14.64 9.36 -10.37
CA ILE A 203 -13.69 9.13 -11.45
C ILE A 203 -13.43 7.63 -11.69
N PHE A 204 -13.37 6.84 -10.61
CA PHE A 204 -12.84 5.48 -10.69
C PHE A 204 -13.84 4.37 -10.38
N LEU A 205 -14.96 4.67 -9.69
CA LEU A 205 -15.98 3.69 -9.35
C LEU A 205 -17.25 3.80 -10.17
N GLU A 206 -17.36 4.80 -11.07
CA GLU A 206 -18.52 4.94 -11.93
C GLU A 206 -18.74 3.66 -12.78
N GLY A 207 -19.97 3.12 -12.73
CA GLY A 207 -20.31 1.87 -13.39
C GLY A 207 -19.93 0.57 -12.66
N TYR A 208 -19.26 0.66 -11.49
CA TYR A 208 -18.88 -0.49 -10.68
C TYR A 208 -19.68 -0.55 -9.38
N LYS A 209 -20.27 -1.72 -9.10
CA LYS A 209 -21.00 -1.97 -7.85
C LYS A 209 -20.08 -2.72 -6.88
N VAL A 210 -19.34 -1.98 -6.06
CA VAL A 210 -18.44 -2.55 -5.06
C VAL A 210 -19.24 -3.26 -3.97
N THR A 211 -19.08 -4.56 -3.82
CA THR A 211 -19.83 -5.41 -2.85
C THR A 211 -18.98 -5.83 -1.66
N ASN A 212 -17.66 -5.81 -1.80
CA ASN A 212 -16.71 -6.14 -0.74
C ASN A 212 -15.63 -5.07 -0.60
N ILE A 213 -15.17 -4.85 0.63
CA ILE A 213 -13.95 -4.14 0.94
C ILE A 213 -12.99 -5.15 1.54
N VAL A 214 -11.75 -5.16 1.09
CA VAL A 214 -10.64 -5.84 1.75
C VAL A 214 -9.75 -4.75 2.34
N GLY A 215 -9.66 -4.69 3.65
CA GLY A 215 -8.80 -3.75 4.33
C GLY A 215 -7.44 -4.37 4.61
N THR A 216 -6.38 -3.58 4.48
CA THR A 216 -5.04 -3.87 4.99
C THR A 216 -4.49 -2.64 5.70
N GLY A 217 -3.41 -2.81 6.46
CA GLY A 217 -2.79 -1.74 7.23
C GLY A 217 -2.90 -1.91 8.73
N GLU A 218 -2.17 -1.08 9.47
CA GLU A 218 -1.97 -1.21 10.91
C GLU A 218 -3.26 -1.09 11.74
N ASN A 219 -4.22 -0.31 11.23
CA ASN A 219 -5.44 0.03 11.97
C ASN A 219 -6.48 -1.08 12.04
N LEU A 220 -6.37 -2.09 11.18
CA LEU A 220 -7.31 -3.21 11.18
C LEU A 220 -7.21 -4.08 12.43
N SER A 221 -6.04 -4.17 13.05
CA SER A 221 -5.86 -4.85 14.33
C SER A 221 -6.78 -4.28 15.41
N TYR A 222 -6.98 -2.96 15.44
CA TYR A 222 -7.88 -2.31 16.41
C TYR A 222 -9.36 -2.60 16.12
N ILE A 223 -9.75 -2.72 14.84
CA ILE A 223 -11.10 -3.15 14.47
C ILE A 223 -11.33 -4.59 14.91
N LYS A 224 -10.35 -5.48 14.75
CA LYS A 224 -10.39 -6.86 15.24
C LYS A 224 -10.51 -6.93 16.76
N LEU A 225 -9.72 -6.13 17.50
CA LEU A 225 -9.80 -6.05 18.97
C LEU A 225 -11.14 -5.50 19.47
N ALA A 226 -11.72 -4.52 18.77
CA ALA A 226 -13.02 -3.97 19.10
C ALA A 226 -14.19 -4.89 18.72
N GLY A 227 -13.98 -5.79 17.76
CA GLY A 227 -14.91 -6.84 17.34
C GLY A 227 -14.54 -8.21 17.90
N GLU A 228 -14.95 -9.26 17.26
CA GLU A 228 -14.43 -10.61 17.46
C GLU A 228 -13.31 -10.85 16.43
N ASP A 229 -12.37 -11.75 16.71
CA ASP A 229 -11.31 -12.13 15.76
C ASP A 229 -11.88 -12.91 14.57
N LYS A 230 -12.59 -12.18 13.71
CA LYS A 230 -13.23 -12.68 12.49
C LYS A 230 -12.40 -12.34 11.27
N LYS A 231 -12.46 -13.18 10.24
CA LYS A 231 -11.84 -12.91 8.92
C LYS A 231 -12.48 -11.69 8.23
N TYR A 232 -13.75 -11.44 8.50
CA TYR A 232 -14.47 -10.26 8.02
C TYR A 232 -15.53 -9.81 9.03
N VAL A 233 -15.93 -8.56 8.94
CA VAL A 233 -17.12 -8.00 9.61
C VAL A 233 -18.12 -7.52 8.55
N THR A 234 -19.40 -7.69 8.84
CA THR A 234 -20.47 -7.11 8.01
C THR A 234 -20.58 -5.60 8.24
N LYS A 235 -21.19 -4.87 7.30
CA LYS A 235 -21.45 -3.43 7.45
C LYS A 235 -22.18 -3.10 8.77
N LYS A 236 -23.13 -3.98 9.18
CA LYS A 236 -23.87 -3.81 10.44
C LYS A 236 -22.99 -4.02 11.67
N GLU A 237 -22.17 -5.06 11.68
CA GLU A 237 -21.21 -5.31 12.77
C GLU A 237 -20.19 -4.19 12.89
N PHE A 238 -19.67 -3.73 11.74
CA PHE A 238 -18.76 -2.59 11.70
C PHE A 238 -19.40 -1.30 12.26
N ALA A 239 -20.65 -1.00 11.89
CA ALA A 239 -21.40 0.13 12.46
C ALA A 239 -21.50 0.02 13.99
N GLY A 240 -21.78 -1.17 14.52
CA GLY A 240 -21.79 -1.39 15.98
C GLY A 240 -20.43 -1.20 16.66
N ILE A 241 -19.31 -1.54 15.96
CA ILE A 241 -17.96 -1.25 16.45
C ILE A 241 -17.71 0.27 16.43
N TYR A 242 -18.05 0.92 15.35
CA TYR A 242 -17.93 2.36 15.16
C TYR A 242 -18.65 3.13 16.27
N ASP A 243 -19.94 2.84 16.51
CA ASP A 243 -20.77 3.52 17.51
C ASP A 243 -20.25 3.33 18.95
N ARG A 244 -19.57 2.21 19.23
CA ARG A 244 -18.98 1.96 20.55
C ARG A 244 -17.69 2.73 20.82
N ILE A 245 -16.99 3.16 19.77
CA ILE A 245 -15.67 3.81 19.88
C ILE A 245 -15.75 5.30 19.60
N ILE A 246 -16.59 5.70 18.62
CA ILE A 246 -16.65 7.10 18.20
C ILE A 246 -17.14 8.00 19.34
N GLY A 247 -16.50 9.14 19.51
CA GLY A 247 -16.83 10.09 20.57
C GLY A 247 -16.18 9.81 21.94
N LYS A 248 -15.45 8.70 22.08
CA LYS A 248 -14.65 8.41 23.28
C LYS A 248 -13.31 9.14 23.22
N SER A 249 -12.78 9.45 24.41
CA SER A 249 -11.42 9.96 24.57
C SER A 249 -10.37 8.88 24.25
N GLU A 250 -9.15 9.29 23.95
CA GLU A 250 -8.04 8.35 23.72
C GLU A 250 -7.79 7.43 24.91
N ASP A 251 -7.94 7.94 26.15
CA ASP A 251 -7.80 7.16 27.38
C ASP A 251 -8.87 6.06 27.48
N GLU A 252 -10.13 6.40 27.20
CA GLU A 252 -11.24 5.43 27.19
C GLU A 252 -11.05 4.35 26.12
N ILE A 253 -10.56 4.74 24.93
CA ILE A 253 -10.25 3.82 23.84
C ILE A 253 -9.09 2.89 24.24
N ALA A 254 -8.01 3.45 24.79
CA ALA A 254 -6.84 2.69 25.24
C ALA A 254 -7.23 1.63 26.28
N GLN A 255 -8.04 2.02 27.27
CA GLN A 255 -8.53 1.11 28.31
C GLN A 255 -9.49 0.05 27.75
N GLN A 256 -10.42 0.45 26.87
CA GLN A 256 -11.40 -0.49 26.32
C GLN A 256 -10.79 -1.55 25.42
N LEU A 257 -9.76 -1.19 24.61
CA LEU A 257 -9.12 -2.07 23.64
C LEU A 257 -7.86 -2.74 24.20
N ASP A 258 -7.45 -2.41 25.42
CA ASP A 258 -6.20 -2.86 26.05
C ASP A 258 -4.96 -2.59 25.15
N ILE A 259 -4.86 -1.34 24.65
CA ILE A 259 -3.78 -0.89 23.78
C ILE A 259 -3.04 0.32 24.38
N PRO A 260 -1.78 0.55 24.00
CA PRO A 260 -1.07 1.78 24.40
C PRO A 260 -1.82 3.04 23.97
N GLN A 261 -1.78 4.10 24.79
CA GLN A 261 -2.42 5.38 24.50
C GLN A 261 -1.94 5.99 23.17
N THR A 262 -0.68 5.80 22.84
CA THR A 262 -0.12 6.23 21.55
C THR A 262 -0.86 5.64 20.36
N HIS A 263 -1.33 4.39 20.46
CA HIS A 263 -2.11 3.72 19.44
C HIS A 263 -3.58 4.15 19.43
N ALA A 264 -4.15 4.48 20.59
CA ALA A 264 -5.55 4.87 20.74
C ALA A 264 -5.90 6.10 19.88
N SER A 265 -4.96 7.05 19.74
CA SER A 265 -5.11 8.26 18.93
C SER A 265 -5.34 8.00 17.43
N LEU A 266 -5.00 6.81 16.94
CA LEU A 266 -5.17 6.42 15.53
C LEU A 266 -6.45 5.62 15.27
N VAL A 267 -7.10 5.13 16.31
CA VAL A 267 -8.28 4.26 16.18
C VAL A 267 -9.45 5.01 15.55
N THR A 268 -9.81 6.17 16.08
CA THR A 268 -10.91 6.99 15.55
C THR A 268 -10.72 7.38 14.09
N PRO A 269 -9.59 7.96 13.66
CA PRO A 269 -9.35 8.24 12.23
C PRO A 269 -9.43 7.00 11.36
N GLY A 270 -8.90 5.86 11.81
CA GLY A 270 -8.96 4.60 11.08
C GLY A 270 -10.38 4.08 10.88
N LEU A 271 -11.19 4.07 11.94
CA LEU A 271 -12.60 3.70 11.88
C LEU A 271 -13.39 4.62 10.96
N MET A 272 -13.14 5.94 11.02
CA MET A 272 -13.83 6.90 10.16
C MET A 272 -13.52 6.68 8.68
N LEU A 273 -12.28 6.40 8.31
CA LEU A 273 -11.90 6.11 6.93
C LEU A 273 -12.66 4.89 6.40
N PHE A 274 -12.75 3.79 7.15
CA PHE A 274 -13.53 2.62 6.73
C PHE A 274 -15.04 2.88 6.74
N ALA A 275 -15.56 3.66 7.68
CA ALA A 275 -16.97 4.06 7.69
C ALA A 275 -17.34 4.84 6.43
N ARG A 276 -16.47 5.76 5.99
CA ARG A 276 -16.69 6.52 4.76
C ARG A 276 -16.57 5.64 3.51
N LEU A 277 -15.63 4.70 3.46
CA LEU A 277 -15.59 3.70 2.37
C LEU A 277 -16.89 2.89 2.28
N PHE A 278 -17.48 2.49 3.40
CA PHE A 278 -18.80 1.85 3.43
C PHE A 278 -19.95 2.79 3.00
N ALA A 279 -19.83 4.10 3.24
CA ALA A 279 -20.83 5.08 2.82
C ALA A 279 -20.78 5.33 1.31
N PHE A 280 -19.59 5.37 0.72
CA PHE A 280 -19.37 5.61 -0.70
C PHE A 280 -19.46 4.37 -1.59
N THR A 281 -19.73 3.19 -1.02
CA THR A 281 -19.83 1.92 -1.75
C THR A 281 -21.06 1.12 -1.33
N ASP A 282 -21.44 0.12 -2.17
CA ASP A 282 -22.46 -0.89 -1.83
C ASP A 282 -21.89 -2.06 -1.02
N ALA A 283 -20.69 -1.90 -0.46
CA ALA A 283 -20.01 -2.97 0.25
C ALA A 283 -20.81 -3.48 1.46
N LYS A 284 -20.88 -4.79 1.58
CA LYS A 284 -21.58 -5.50 2.66
C LYS A 284 -20.64 -6.07 3.71
N ARG A 285 -19.36 -6.24 3.36
CA ARG A 285 -18.34 -6.89 4.19
C ARG A 285 -17.03 -6.12 4.10
N LEU A 286 -16.32 -6.08 5.24
CA LEU A 286 -14.92 -5.68 5.33
C LEU A 286 -14.11 -6.92 5.72
N TRP A 287 -13.31 -7.42 4.80
CA TRP A 287 -12.35 -8.48 5.02
C TRP A 287 -11.07 -7.91 5.62
N MET A 288 -10.48 -8.62 6.57
CA MET A 288 -9.36 -8.12 7.35
C MET A 288 -8.21 -9.13 7.37
N PRO A 289 -7.49 -9.34 6.25
CA PRO A 289 -6.30 -10.17 6.26
C PRO A 289 -5.23 -9.55 7.17
N ASP A 290 -4.48 -10.42 7.87
CA ASP A 290 -3.34 -9.95 8.67
C ASP A 290 -2.08 -9.95 7.80
N VAL A 291 -2.00 -8.97 6.91
CA VAL A 291 -0.82 -8.78 6.04
C VAL A 291 -0.34 -7.34 6.10
N LYS A 292 0.97 -7.18 6.08
CA LYS A 292 1.66 -5.90 6.11
C LYS A 292 2.68 -5.80 4.98
N LEU A 293 3.25 -4.62 4.78
CA LEU A 293 4.27 -4.36 3.76
C LEU A 293 5.46 -5.32 3.85
N GLY A 294 5.89 -5.69 5.08
CA GLY A 294 6.98 -6.65 5.32
C GLY A 294 6.71 -8.02 4.69
N ASP A 295 5.45 -8.49 4.70
CA ASP A 295 5.07 -9.75 4.08
C ASP A 295 5.23 -9.68 2.56
N GLY A 296 4.83 -8.55 1.96
CA GLY A 296 5.01 -8.30 0.53
C GLY A 296 6.49 -8.24 0.11
N LEU A 297 7.36 -7.66 0.95
CA LEU A 297 8.80 -7.66 0.73
C LEU A 297 9.37 -9.09 0.71
N ALA A 298 8.90 -9.96 1.63
CA ALA A 298 9.31 -11.36 1.67
C ALA A 298 8.84 -12.14 0.44
N VAL A 299 7.59 -11.92 0.00
CA VAL A 299 7.03 -12.51 -1.23
C VAL A 299 7.81 -12.07 -2.47
N ASP A 300 8.08 -10.76 -2.59
CA ASP A 300 8.85 -10.20 -3.70
C ASP A 300 10.27 -10.76 -3.77
N TYR A 301 10.95 -10.85 -2.62
CA TYR A 301 12.28 -11.47 -2.52
C TYR A 301 12.25 -12.95 -2.91
N ALA A 302 11.31 -13.71 -2.37
CA ALA A 302 11.20 -15.15 -2.63
C ALA A 302 10.92 -15.45 -4.11
N GLN A 303 10.09 -14.62 -4.76
CA GLN A 303 9.79 -14.72 -6.19
C GLN A 303 11.02 -14.37 -7.05
N LYS A 304 11.68 -13.23 -6.79
CA LYS A 304 12.88 -12.79 -7.53
C LYS A 304 14.03 -13.77 -7.38
N SER A 305 14.19 -14.35 -6.20
CA SER A 305 15.21 -15.37 -5.91
C SER A 305 14.82 -16.79 -6.36
N ARG A 306 13.66 -16.95 -6.99
CA ARG A 306 13.12 -18.24 -7.48
C ARG A 306 13.01 -19.31 -6.37
N LEU A 307 12.85 -18.89 -5.12
CA LEU A 307 12.68 -19.78 -3.97
C LEU A 307 11.27 -20.35 -3.90
N ILE A 308 10.28 -19.59 -4.38
CA ILE A 308 8.88 -20.01 -4.46
C ILE A 308 8.32 -19.69 -5.85
N LYS A 309 7.31 -20.45 -6.26
CA LYS A 309 6.50 -20.15 -7.45
C LYS A 309 5.15 -19.66 -6.95
N LEU A 310 4.81 -18.42 -7.30
CA LEU A 310 3.51 -17.86 -6.99
C LEU A 310 2.45 -18.44 -7.93
N LYS A 311 1.24 -18.67 -7.39
CA LYS A 311 0.09 -19.12 -8.21
C LYS A 311 -0.43 -17.98 -9.06
N HIS A 312 -0.38 -16.76 -8.54
CA HIS A 312 -0.90 -15.56 -9.19
C HIS A 312 0.09 -14.97 -10.20
N ASN A 313 -0.41 -14.55 -11.37
CA ASN A 313 0.40 -13.91 -12.41
C ASN A 313 0.19 -12.39 -12.39
N PHE A 314 1.06 -11.68 -11.72
CA PHE A 314 1.02 -10.22 -11.62
C PHE A 314 1.18 -9.49 -12.96
N ASN A 315 1.79 -10.12 -13.97
CA ASN A 315 1.91 -9.50 -15.29
C ASN A 315 0.54 -9.34 -15.97
N ASP A 316 -0.38 -10.28 -15.73
CA ASP A 316 -1.73 -10.19 -16.27
C ASP A 316 -2.51 -9.03 -15.63
N ASP A 317 -2.30 -8.76 -14.33
CA ASP A 317 -2.89 -7.61 -13.64
C ASP A 317 -2.34 -6.29 -14.16
N ILE A 318 -1.01 -6.20 -14.33
CA ILE A 318 -0.36 -5.02 -14.89
C ILE A 318 -0.91 -4.73 -16.29
N LEU A 319 -1.03 -5.76 -17.14
CA LEU A 319 -1.61 -5.63 -18.48
C LEU A 319 -3.08 -5.22 -18.42
N SER A 320 -3.87 -5.82 -17.52
CA SER A 320 -5.26 -5.45 -17.32
C SER A 320 -5.42 -3.99 -16.93
N ALA A 321 -4.67 -3.54 -15.91
CA ALA A 321 -4.68 -2.14 -15.47
C ALA A 321 -4.25 -1.19 -16.59
N THR A 322 -3.19 -1.54 -17.34
CA THR A 322 -2.71 -0.72 -18.47
C THR A 322 -3.77 -0.58 -19.55
N ARG A 323 -4.50 -1.64 -19.88
CA ARG A 323 -5.61 -1.57 -20.85
C ARG A 323 -6.76 -0.70 -20.34
N GLN A 324 -7.08 -0.76 -19.04
CA GLN A 324 -8.10 0.09 -18.42
C GLN A 324 -7.68 1.57 -18.45
N ILE A 325 -6.40 1.88 -18.23
CA ILE A 325 -5.88 3.25 -18.36
C ILE A 325 -6.00 3.70 -19.82
N ALA A 326 -5.56 2.89 -20.78
CA ALA A 326 -5.67 3.22 -22.22
C ALA A 326 -7.13 3.45 -22.66
N GLU A 327 -8.08 2.67 -22.14
CA GLU A 327 -9.52 2.85 -22.40
C GLU A 327 -10.04 4.15 -21.79
N ARG A 328 -9.67 4.47 -20.54
CA ARG A 328 -10.05 5.74 -19.88
C ARG A 328 -9.56 6.96 -20.64
N TYR A 329 -8.35 6.92 -21.18
CA TYR A 329 -7.78 7.97 -22.00
C TYR A 329 -8.13 7.82 -23.49
N GLN A 330 -9.20 7.08 -23.81
CA GLN A 330 -9.79 6.92 -25.14
C GLN A 330 -8.78 6.57 -26.24
N CYS A 331 -7.78 5.76 -25.92
CA CYS A 331 -6.85 5.25 -26.92
C CYS A 331 -7.60 4.44 -27.99
N ASN A 332 -7.17 4.58 -29.26
CA ASN A 332 -7.75 3.81 -30.36
C ASN A 332 -7.40 2.31 -30.21
N VAL A 333 -8.34 1.53 -29.69
CA VAL A 333 -8.13 0.10 -29.37
C VAL A 333 -7.64 -0.73 -30.57
N PRO A 334 -8.21 -0.62 -31.80
CA PRO A 334 -7.67 -1.32 -32.98
C PRO A 334 -6.22 -0.94 -33.28
N HIS A 335 -5.88 0.36 -33.19
CA HIS A 335 -4.53 0.84 -33.44
C HIS A 335 -3.54 0.35 -32.37
N THR A 336 -3.87 0.51 -31.10
CA THR A 336 -2.99 0.07 -30.01
C THR A 336 -2.74 -1.44 -30.06
N ARG A 337 -3.74 -2.25 -30.39
CA ARG A 337 -3.58 -3.71 -30.59
C ARG A 337 -2.66 -4.05 -31.76
N PHE A 338 -2.78 -3.31 -32.84
CA PHE A 338 -1.88 -3.49 -34.00
C PHE A 338 -0.43 -3.15 -33.64
N VAL A 339 -0.21 -1.99 -33.00
CA VAL A 339 1.14 -1.55 -32.57
C VAL A 339 1.73 -2.52 -31.55
N GLU A 340 0.95 -2.97 -30.56
CA GLU A 340 1.35 -3.99 -29.57
C GLU A 340 1.82 -5.28 -30.28
N LYS A 341 1.01 -5.80 -31.19
CA LYS A 341 1.34 -7.04 -31.92
C LYS A 341 2.60 -6.89 -32.77
N ALA A 342 2.72 -5.77 -33.48
CA ALA A 342 3.88 -5.48 -34.33
C ALA A 342 5.16 -5.32 -33.49
N ALA A 343 5.12 -4.53 -32.42
CA ALA A 343 6.26 -4.30 -31.53
C ALA A 343 6.75 -5.61 -30.88
N LEU A 344 5.83 -6.43 -30.35
CA LEU A 344 6.18 -7.71 -29.76
C LEU A 344 6.70 -8.70 -30.81
N GLY A 345 6.13 -8.72 -32.01
CA GLY A 345 6.64 -9.57 -33.11
C GLY A 345 8.07 -9.22 -33.51
N ILE A 346 8.39 -7.94 -33.62
CA ILE A 346 9.76 -7.46 -33.89
C ILE A 346 10.69 -7.84 -32.74
N PHE A 347 10.28 -7.55 -31.50
CA PHE A 347 11.06 -7.88 -30.31
C PHE A 347 11.41 -9.37 -30.25
N ASP A 348 10.42 -10.24 -30.41
CA ASP A 348 10.60 -11.70 -30.35
C ASP A 348 11.47 -12.22 -31.49
N ALA A 349 11.32 -11.66 -32.69
CA ALA A 349 12.16 -12.00 -33.84
C ALA A 349 13.63 -11.60 -33.67
N MET A 350 13.87 -10.48 -32.98
CA MET A 350 15.21 -9.93 -32.73
C MET A 350 15.84 -10.41 -31.42
N LYS A 351 15.24 -11.35 -30.71
CA LYS A 351 15.70 -11.81 -29.38
C LYS A 351 17.17 -12.23 -29.36
N LYS A 352 17.67 -12.83 -30.42
CA LYS A 352 19.08 -13.23 -30.54
C LYS A 352 20.04 -12.04 -30.66
N LEU A 353 19.57 -10.91 -31.18
CA LEU A 353 20.38 -9.71 -31.39
C LEU A 353 20.46 -8.84 -30.14
N HIS A 354 19.33 -8.60 -29.47
CA HIS A 354 19.29 -7.68 -28.31
C HIS A 354 19.54 -8.38 -26.96
N GLY A 355 19.33 -9.70 -26.85
CA GLY A 355 19.56 -10.45 -25.61
C GLY A 355 18.66 -10.07 -24.42
N LEU A 356 17.62 -9.24 -24.66
CA LEU A 356 16.70 -8.76 -23.62
C LEU A 356 15.73 -9.87 -23.16
N GLY A 357 15.20 -9.72 -21.91
CA GLY A 357 14.36 -10.72 -21.28
C GLY A 357 12.87 -10.39 -21.24
N GLU A 358 12.14 -11.14 -20.41
CA GLU A 358 10.68 -11.02 -20.28
C GLU A 358 10.26 -9.68 -19.65
N ARG A 359 11.13 -9.07 -18.82
CA ARG A 359 10.85 -7.76 -18.21
C ARG A 359 10.82 -6.65 -19.27
N GLU A 360 11.83 -6.63 -20.14
CA GLU A 360 11.92 -5.63 -21.21
C GLU A 360 10.80 -5.85 -22.25
N ARG A 361 10.45 -7.09 -22.50
CA ARG A 361 9.30 -7.45 -23.34
C ARG A 361 7.99 -6.91 -22.75
N LEU A 362 7.77 -7.07 -21.44
CA LEU A 362 6.60 -6.51 -20.76
C LEU A 362 6.59 -4.98 -20.83
N ILE A 363 7.72 -4.31 -20.58
CA ILE A 363 7.82 -2.85 -20.66
C ILE A 363 7.47 -2.36 -22.07
N LEU A 364 7.98 -3.00 -23.12
CA LEU A 364 7.62 -2.68 -24.51
C LEU A 364 6.13 -2.86 -24.78
N GLN A 365 5.52 -3.93 -24.23
CA GLN A 365 4.09 -4.18 -24.36
C GLN A 365 3.26 -3.09 -23.71
N LEU A 366 3.62 -2.66 -22.49
CA LEU A 366 2.94 -1.57 -21.77
C LEU A 366 3.06 -0.25 -22.53
N ALA A 367 4.28 0.07 -23.01
CA ALA A 367 4.52 1.26 -23.82
C ALA A 367 3.69 1.25 -25.11
N ALA A 368 3.59 0.11 -25.80
CA ALA A 368 2.79 -0.05 -27.00
C ALA A 368 1.28 0.14 -26.74
N ILE A 369 0.77 -0.28 -25.58
CA ILE A 369 -0.64 -0.08 -25.22
C ILE A 369 -0.92 1.38 -24.89
N MET A 370 0.03 2.05 -24.22
CA MET A 370 -0.16 3.42 -23.68
C MET A 370 0.29 4.56 -24.59
N HIS A 371 0.95 4.25 -25.73
CA HIS A 371 1.64 5.27 -26.54
C HIS A 371 0.76 6.45 -27.01
N ASP A 372 -0.54 6.22 -27.14
CA ASP A 372 -1.51 7.23 -27.59
C ASP A 372 -2.25 7.94 -26.46
N SER A 373 -2.05 7.51 -25.17
CA SER A 373 -2.82 8.04 -24.04
C SER A 373 -2.68 9.55 -23.85
N GLY A 374 -1.51 10.11 -24.13
CA GLY A 374 -1.27 11.55 -24.01
C GLY A 374 -2.06 12.41 -25.00
N LYS A 375 -2.51 11.84 -26.13
CA LYS A 375 -3.34 12.56 -27.11
C LYS A 375 -4.71 13.00 -26.54
N PHE A 376 -5.20 12.31 -25.52
CA PHE A 376 -6.43 12.69 -24.82
C PHE A 376 -6.28 14.04 -24.10
N VAL A 377 -5.09 14.34 -23.58
CA VAL A 377 -4.78 15.56 -22.85
C VAL A 377 -4.27 16.65 -23.79
N SER A 378 -3.34 16.32 -24.69
CA SER A 378 -2.74 17.30 -25.61
C SER A 378 -2.37 16.66 -26.95
N LEU A 379 -2.85 17.26 -28.04
CA LEU A 379 -2.45 16.89 -29.39
C LEU A 379 -1.11 17.54 -29.80
N MET A 380 -0.69 18.61 -29.11
CA MET A 380 0.60 19.26 -29.38
C MET A 380 1.77 18.63 -28.65
N TYR A 381 1.53 18.14 -27.45
CA TYR A 381 2.55 17.56 -26.56
C TYR A 381 2.10 16.18 -26.03
N PRO A 382 1.82 15.22 -26.93
CA PRO A 382 1.26 13.93 -26.52
C PRO A 382 2.25 13.08 -25.71
N SER A 383 3.56 13.24 -25.93
CA SER A 383 4.59 12.47 -25.22
C SER A 383 4.73 12.91 -23.78
N GLU A 384 4.75 14.21 -23.52
CA GLU A 384 4.81 14.81 -22.19
C GLU A 384 3.55 14.48 -21.40
N ALA A 385 2.38 14.67 -22.03
CA ALA A 385 1.10 14.31 -21.42
C ALA A 385 1.00 12.79 -21.12
N GLY A 386 1.52 11.94 -22.00
CA GLY A 386 1.60 10.50 -21.79
C GLY A 386 2.51 10.13 -20.62
N TYR A 387 3.65 10.81 -20.50
CA TYR A 387 4.55 10.66 -19.36
C TYR A 387 3.84 11.04 -18.04
N ASP A 388 3.15 12.17 -17.99
CA ASP A 388 2.43 12.60 -16.79
C ASP A 388 1.33 11.61 -16.39
N ILE A 389 0.59 11.05 -17.35
CA ILE A 389 -0.41 10.00 -17.10
C ILE A 389 0.22 8.75 -16.49
N ILE A 390 1.41 8.35 -16.95
CA ILE A 390 2.09 7.14 -16.46
C ILE A 390 2.68 7.37 -15.06
N MET A 391 3.13 8.59 -14.77
CA MET A 391 3.78 8.95 -13.50
C MET A 391 2.79 9.33 -12.38
N ALA A 392 1.54 9.67 -12.72
CA ALA A 392 0.46 9.95 -11.76
C ALA A 392 -0.06 8.68 -11.08
#